data_62a5e2960f028d9786cac22a09dfc2fa
#
_entry.id   62a5e2960f028d9786cac22a09dfc2fa
#
_cell.length_a   1.000
_cell.length_b   1.000
_cell.length_c   1.000
_cell.angle_alpha   90.00
_cell.angle_beta   90.00
_cell.angle_gamma   90.00
#
_symmetry.space_group_name_H-M   'P 1'
#
loop_
_entity.id
_entity.type
_entity.pdbx_description
1 polymer ?
#
loop_
_entity_poly.entity_id
_entity_poly.type
_entity_poly.pdbx_seq_one_letter_code
_entity_poly.pdbx_strand_id
1 'polypeptide(L)'
;MLVKKIDIHVHSCLKRGTPRFDLDFSDYTTPGELRRMYDELGIEKGVQLPEIGVECGGHFIGNEESYELVRTHPETYDWFCNIDPRWGLNSDQTNFSYLLNYYKNLGAKGVGEICANLYFDDPRVMNLFAHCEACDMPVIFHIGSFPYGDYGLVDELHLPRLEKVLKTFPKLMFLGHSQKFWAEISGDLTEEDRDGYPTGPVAPGGRVVELLRKYPNLCCDLSAGSGENAIRRDPEFGYAFLEEFQDRLYFGTDICAPHNEMGLSKYLD
;
A
#
# COMPACT_ATOMS: atom_id res chain seq x y z
N MET A 1 7.11 -14.81 23.11
CA MET A 1 7.36 -13.36 23.33
C MET A 1 7.03 -12.70 22.00
N LEU A 2 6.14 -11.72 21.95
CA LEU A 2 5.80 -11.05 20.70
C LEU A 2 7.05 -10.38 20.11
N VAL A 3 7.26 -10.56 18.79
CA VAL A 3 8.30 -9.86 18.06
C VAL A 3 7.84 -8.41 17.89
N LYS A 4 8.72 -7.45 18.16
CA LYS A 4 8.43 -6.03 17.94
C LYS A 4 8.39 -5.73 16.46
N LYS A 5 7.32 -5.06 16.02
CA LYS A 5 7.04 -4.78 14.61
C LYS A 5 6.84 -3.29 14.39
N ILE A 6 7.20 -2.85 13.19
CA ILE A 6 6.81 -1.55 12.64
C ILE A 6 5.83 -1.83 11.51
N ASP A 7 4.66 -1.22 11.58
CA ASP A 7 3.60 -1.35 10.58
C ASP A 7 3.77 -0.25 9.52
N ILE A 8 3.99 -0.62 8.26
CA ILE A 8 4.17 0.39 7.20
C ILE A 8 2.86 0.84 6.54
N HIS A 9 1.71 0.28 6.95
CA HIS A 9 0.44 0.55 6.29
C HIS A 9 -0.73 0.54 7.28
N VAL A 10 -1.22 1.72 7.63
CA VAL A 10 -2.41 1.89 8.46
C VAL A 10 -3.20 3.13 8.06
N HIS A 11 -4.52 3.05 8.18
CA HIS A 11 -5.44 4.17 7.97
C HIS A 11 -6.15 4.51 9.28
N SER A 12 -5.96 5.73 9.76
CA SER A 12 -6.59 6.23 10.99
C SER A 12 -7.12 7.64 10.78
N CYS A 13 -8.16 8.00 11.53
CA CYS A 13 -8.71 9.34 11.55
C CYS A 13 -8.59 9.98 12.95
N LEU A 14 -8.42 11.28 13.01
CA LEU A 14 -8.48 12.03 14.28
C LEU A 14 -9.90 12.00 14.87
N LYS A 15 -10.87 12.11 14.00
CA LYS A 15 -12.28 12.17 14.37
C LYS A 15 -13.10 11.41 13.34
N ARG A 16 -13.95 10.51 13.81
CA ARG A 16 -14.88 9.78 12.95
C ARG A 16 -15.76 10.71 12.14
N GLY A 17 -15.89 10.37 10.87
CA GLY A 17 -16.72 11.04 9.88
C GLY A 17 -17.92 10.19 9.48
N THR A 18 -18.15 10.11 8.18
CA THR A 18 -19.26 9.33 7.61
C THR A 18 -19.00 7.83 7.77
N PRO A 19 -19.97 7.05 8.33
CA PRO A 19 -19.86 5.60 8.36
C PRO A 19 -19.68 5.02 6.95
N ARG A 20 -18.75 4.09 6.79
CA ARG A 20 -18.43 3.45 5.51
C ARG A 20 -19.16 2.11 5.42
N PHE A 21 -19.91 1.91 4.33
CA PHE A 21 -20.69 0.69 4.14
C PHE A 21 -19.81 -0.55 3.90
N ASP A 22 -18.65 -0.35 3.31
CA ASP A 22 -17.62 -1.37 3.06
C ASP A 22 -16.89 -1.82 4.34
N LEU A 23 -17.05 -1.09 5.43
CA LEU A 23 -16.51 -1.39 6.75
C LEU A 23 -17.62 -1.66 7.79
N ASP A 24 -18.66 -2.38 7.43
CA ASP A 24 -19.81 -2.69 8.29
C ASP A 24 -20.40 -1.45 8.98
N PHE A 25 -20.51 -0.34 8.26
CA PHE A 25 -20.98 0.96 8.77
C PHE A 25 -20.14 1.52 9.93
N SER A 26 -18.88 1.11 10.03
CA SER A 26 -17.89 1.77 10.87
C SER A 26 -17.13 2.85 10.10
N ASP A 27 -16.21 3.52 10.76
CA ASP A 27 -15.26 4.45 10.16
C ASP A 27 -13.85 4.01 10.54
N TYR A 28 -12.85 4.73 10.07
CA TYR A 28 -11.45 4.46 10.38
C TYR A 28 -11.18 4.39 11.88
N THR A 29 -10.13 3.66 12.27
CA THR A 29 -9.66 3.62 13.66
C THR A 29 -9.26 5.00 14.15
N THR A 30 -9.60 5.30 15.40
CA THR A 30 -9.05 6.45 16.12
C THR A 30 -7.69 6.09 16.76
N PRO A 31 -6.84 7.07 17.12
CA PRO A 31 -5.54 6.79 17.74
C PRO A 31 -5.62 5.88 18.97
N GLY A 32 -6.62 6.09 19.83
CA GLY A 32 -6.79 5.27 21.02
C GLY A 32 -7.23 3.82 20.72
N GLU A 33 -7.98 3.59 19.64
CA GLU A 33 -8.34 2.25 19.18
C GLU A 33 -7.15 1.55 18.55
N LEU A 34 -6.44 2.23 17.66
CA LEU A 34 -5.25 1.68 17.02
C LEU A 34 -4.19 1.32 18.06
N ARG A 35 -3.93 2.19 19.04
CA ARG A 35 -2.94 1.89 20.09
C ARG A 35 -3.27 0.60 20.84
N ARG A 36 -4.54 0.37 21.20
CA ARG A 36 -4.95 -0.89 21.83
C ARG A 36 -4.70 -2.11 20.93
N MET A 37 -5.07 -2.01 19.64
CA MET A 37 -4.80 -3.09 18.68
C MET A 37 -3.29 -3.35 18.55
N TYR A 38 -2.48 -2.33 18.48
CA TYR A 38 -1.02 -2.45 18.38
C TYR A 38 -0.39 -3.05 19.64
N ASP A 39 -0.88 -2.71 20.83
CA ASP A 39 -0.40 -3.30 22.07
C ASP A 39 -0.67 -4.82 22.12
N GLU A 40 -1.83 -5.26 21.62
CA GLU A 40 -2.18 -6.68 21.53
C GLU A 40 -1.34 -7.44 20.48
N LEU A 41 -0.92 -6.76 19.41
CA LEU A 41 -0.19 -7.34 18.28
C LEU A 41 1.34 -7.21 18.39
N GLY A 42 1.85 -6.53 19.42
CA GLY A 42 3.29 -6.25 19.57
C GLY A 42 3.82 -5.23 18.56
N ILE A 43 2.97 -4.34 18.05
CA ILE A 43 3.34 -3.30 17.08
C ILE A 43 3.75 -2.04 17.85
N GLU A 44 4.96 -1.56 17.58
CA GLU A 44 5.46 -0.36 18.25
C GLU A 44 4.91 0.91 17.63
N LYS A 45 4.88 0.98 16.30
CA LYS A 45 4.55 2.18 15.55
C LYS A 45 3.98 1.83 14.18
N GLY A 46 3.13 2.70 13.63
CA GLY A 46 2.57 2.57 12.29
C GLY A 46 2.87 3.77 11.39
N VAL A 47 2.91 3.53 10.10
CA VAL A 47 2.96 4.57 9.07
C VAL A 47 1.54 4.87 8.61
N GLN A 48 1.05 6.05 9.00
CA GLN A 48 -0.25 6.55 8.55
C GLN A 48 -0.22 6.87 7.06
N LEU A 49 -1.13 6.28 6.32
CA LEU A 49 -1.35 6.58 4.90
C LEU A 49 -2.63 7.43 4.74
N PRO A 50 -2.54 8.61 4.10
CA PRO A 50 -3.71 9.42 3.79
C PRO A 50 -4.61 8.75 2.77
N GLU A 51 -5.92 8.84 2.97
CA GLU A 51 -6.93 8.33 2.04
C GLU A 51 -7.63 9.49 1.32
N ILE A 52 -7.15 9.79 0.11
CA ILE A 52 -7.57 10.96 -0.69
C ILE A 52 -8.19 10.60 -2.04
N GLY A 53 -8.24 9.32 -2.38
CA GLY A 53 -8.79 8.86 -3.65
C GLY A 53 -10.28 9.13 -3.75
N VAL A 54 -10.72 9.77 -4.82
CA VAL A 54 -12.16 10.01 -5.05
C VAL A 54 -12.92 8.71 -5.24
N GLU A 55 -12.25 7.67 -5.65
CA GLU A 55 -12.76 6.31 -5.82
C GLU A 55 -12.98 5.60 -4.48
N CYS A 56 -12.20 5.94 -3.47
CA CYS A 56 -12.31 5.35 -2.13
C CYS A 56 -13.45 5.94 -1.29
N GLY A 57 -14.07 6.98 -1.73
CA GLY A 57 -15.26 7.73 -1.28
C GLY A 57 -15.71 7.61 0.18
N GLY A 58 -16.43 8.59 0.67
CA GLY A 58 -17.02 8.59 2.01
C GLY A 58 -16.28 9.48 3.01
N HIS A 59 -15.26 9.01 3.68
CA HIS A 59 -14.45 9.82 4.59
C HIS A 59 -13.03 9.95 4.04
N PHE A 60 -12.65 11.16 3.62
CA PHE A 60 -11.30 11.45 3.15
C PHE A 60 -10.39 11.83 4.32
N ILE A 61 -9.25 11.16 4.44
CA ILE A 61 -8.19 11.50 5.40
C ILE A 61 -7.08 12.21 4.63
N GLY A 62 -7.05 13.54 4.72
CA GLY A 62 -6.07 14.36 4.01
C GLY A 62 -4.66 14.31 4.60
N ASN A 63 -3.71 14.91 3.88
CA ASN A 63 -2.33 15.06 4.34
C ASN A 63 -2.23 15.86 5.65
N GLU A 64 -3.05 16.90 5.79
CA GLU A 64 -3.06 17.77 6.96
C GLU A 64 -3.56 17.04 8.20
N GLU A 65 -4.57 16.18 8.07
CA GLU A 65 -5.07 15.34 9.16
C GLU A 65 -4.03 14.29 9.54
N SER A 66 -3.42 13.63 8.55
CA SER A 66 -2.35 12.65 8.79
C SER A 66 -1.12 13.26 9.47
N TYR A 67 -0.74 14.47 9.07
CA TYR A 67 0.31 15.23 9.78
C TYR A 67 -0.08 15.56 11.23
N GLU A 68 -1.35 15.95 11.46
CA GLU A 68 -1.84 16.25 12.82
C GLU A 68 -1.88 14.98 13.71
N LEU A 69 -2.21 13.81 13.14
CA LEU A 69 -2.10 12.51 13.83
C LEU A 69 -0.68 12.27 14.34
N VAL A 70 0.32 12.43 13.47
CA VAL A 70 1.74 12.25 13.84
C VAL A 70 2.20 13.29 14.86
N ARG A 71 1.79 14.54 14.70
CA ARG A 71 2.17 15.63 15.60
C ARG A 71 1.62 15.44 17.00
N THR A 72 0.41 14.89 17.13
CA THR A 72 -0.30 14.70 18.40
C THR A 72 -0.03 13.35 19.05
N HIS A 73 0.34 12.33 18.26
CA HIS A 73 0.61 10.97 18.71
C HIS A 73 1.92 10.41 18.09
N PRO A 74 3.07 11.09 18.30
CA PRO A 74 4.34 10.73 17.67
C PRO A 74 4.88 9.37 18.10
N GLU A 75 4.41 8.84 19.23
CA GLU A 75 4.73 7.51 19.74
C GLU A 75 4.01 6.40 18.96
N THR A 76 2.92 6.73 18.27
CA THR A 76 2.09 5.77 17.54
C THR A 76 2.32 5.84 16.02
N TYR A 77 2.59 7.05 15.49
CA TYR A 77 2.62 7.26 14.04
C TYR A 77 3.93 7.85 13.53
N ASP A 78 4.38 7.34 12.40
CA ASP A 78 5.03 8.03 11.29
C ASP A 78 4.02 8.17 10.15
N TRP A 79 4.37 8.78 9.01
CA TRP A 79 3.43 8.97 7.93
C TRP A 79 4.04 9.05 6.54
N PHE A 80 3.24 8.72 5.53
CA PHE A 80 3.43 9.10 4.15
C PHE A 80 2.49 10.26 3.82
N CYS A 81 2.88 11.11 2.87
CA CYS A 81 1.90 11.99 2.24
C CYS A 81 1.24 11.25 1.07
N ASN A 82 0.13 11.78 0.58
CA ASN A 82 -0.50 11.25 -0.63
C ASN A 82 -0.80 12.38 -1.61
N ILE A 83 -0.66 12.11 -2.89
CA ILE A 83 -0.91 13.07 -3.98
C ILE A 83 -1.66 12.34 -5.08
N ASP A 84 -2.86 12.81 -5.39
CA ASP A 84 -3.58 12.31 -6.57
C ASP A 84 -2.92 12.83 -7.85
N PRO A 85 -2.59 11.96 -8.82
CA PRO A 85 -1.97 12.38 -10.08
C PRO A 85 -2.78 13.42 -10.88
N ARG A 86 -4.08 13.55 -10.58
CA ARG A 86 -5.00 14.49 -11.21
C ARG A 86 -5.01 15.89 -10.56
N TRP A 87 -4.31 16.05 -9.44
CA TRP A 87 -4.26 17.36 -8.75
C TRP A 87 -3.60 18.45 -9.58
N GLY A 88 -3.90 19.68 -9.22
CA GLY A 88 -3.37 20.85 -9.88
C GLY A 88 -3.96 21.03 -11.28
N LEU A 89 -3.16 20.84 -12.31
CA LEU A 89 -3.57 21.04 -13.71
C LEU A 89 -4.33 19.86 -14.33
N ASN A 90 -4.45 18.74 -13.62
CA ASN A 90 -4.91 17.45 -14.17
C ASN A 90 -4.15 17.08 -15.46
N SER A 91 -2.84 17.21 -15.42
CA SER A 91 -1.94 17.14 -16.57
C SER A 91 -0.60 16.54 -16.16
N ASP A 92 0.11 15.97 -17.14
CA ASP A 92 1.50 15.54 -17.03
C ASP A 92 2.52 16.70 -16.87
N GLN A 93 2.03 17.95 -16.86
CA GLN A 93 2.84 19.14 -16.61
C GLN A 93 2.70 19.71 -15.20
N THR A 94 1.93 19.05 -14.32
CA THR A 94 1.78 19.48 -12.92
C THR A 94 3.11 19.32 -12.18
N ASN A 95 3.61 20.38 -11.58
CA ASN A 95 4.82 20.34 -10.76
C ASN A 95 4.48 19.85 -9.34
N PHE A 96 4.70 18.55 -9.07
CA PHE A 96 4.48 17.97 -7.75
C PHE A 96 5.67 18.13 -6.79
N SER A 97 6.86 18.47 -7.29
CA SER A 97 8.06 18.55 -6.41
C SER A 97 7.89 19.54 -5.26
N TYR A 98 7.15 20.64 -5.45
CA TYR A 98 6.96 21.60 -4.39
C TYR A 98 6.10 21.04 -3.24
N LEU A 99 5.04 20.25 -3.56
CA LEU A 99 4.20 19.57 -2.57
C LEU A 99 4.98 18.46 -1.87
N LEU A 100 5.67 17.61 -2.65
CA LEU A 100 6.48 16.52 -2.12
C LEU A 100 7.55 17.03 -1.15
N ASN A 101 8.29 18.08 -1.52
CA ASN A 101 9.27 18.68 -0.64
C ASN A 101 8.64 19.34 0.60
N TYR A 102 7.46 19.95 0.45
CA TYR A 102 6.73 20.51 1.58
C TYR A 102 6.40 19.43 2.62
N TYR A 103 5.76 18.33 2.19
CA TYR A 103 5.40 17.23 3.10
C TYR A 103 6.62 16.46 3.61
N LYS A 104 7.66 16.28 2.79
CA LYS A 104 8.95 15.72 3.23
C LYS A 104 9.57 16.53 4.37
N ASN A 105 9.53 17.85 4.27
CA ASN A 105 10.01 18.74 5.33
C ASN A 105 9.15 18.69 6.62
N LEU A 106 7.89 18.28 6.50
CA LEU A 106 7.02 17.98 7.64
C LEU A 106 7.21 16.56 8.18
N GLY A 107 8.12 15.77 7.61
CA GLY A 107 8.50 14.45 8.08
C GLY A 107 7.86 13.28 7.34
N ALA A 108 7.11 13.51 6.26
CA ALA A 108 6.59 12.42 5.43
C ALA A 108 7.73 11.56 4.88
N LYS A 109 7.60 10.23 4.98
CA LYS A 109 8.64 9.25 4.62
C LYS A 109 8.46 8.67 3.21
N GLY A 110 7.33 8.90 2.58
CA GLY A 110 6.96 8.37 1.27
C GLY A 110 5.65 8.96 0.77
N VAL A 111 5.12 8.38 -0.30
CA VAL A 111 3.90 8.81 -0.99
C VAL A 111 2.95 7.63 -1.13
N GLY A 112 1.70 7.82 -0.80
CA GLY A 112 0.63 6.83 -0.99
C GLY A 112 -0.20 6.60 0.28
N GLU A 113 -1.11 5.70 0.20
CA GLU A 113 -1.35 4.70 -0.84
C GLU A 113 -1.92 5.35 -2.11
N ILE A 114 -1.32 5.10 -3.28
CA ILE A 114 -1.82 5.63 -4.55
C ILE A 114 -3.00 4.77 -5.00
N CYS A 115 -4.20 5.31 -4.83
CA CYS A 115 -5.48 4.64 -5.16
C CYS A 115 -6.19 5.23 -6.38
N ALA A 116 -5.58 6.17 -7.10
CA ALA A 116 -6.18 6.77 -8.29
C ALA A 116 -6.46 5.73 -9.37
N ASN A 117 -7.71 5.63 -9.84
CA ASN A 117 -8.09 4.67 -10.87
C ASN A 117 -7.64 5.15 -12.26
N LEU A 118 -6.34 5.06 -12.50
CA LEU A 118 -5.65 5.39 -13.74
C LEU A 118 -4.69 4.26 -14.10
N TYR A 119 -4.37 4.09 -15.37
CA TYR A 119 -3.31 3.15 -15.76
C TYR A 119 -1.96 3.54 -15.15
N PHE A 120 -1.14 2.54 -14.76
CA PHE A 120 0.22 2.80 -14.24
C PHE A 120 1.05 3.70 -15.14
N ASP A 121 0.87 3.60 -16.45
CA ASP A 121 1.58 4.41 -17.43
C ASP A 121 0.76 5.57 -18.01
N ASP A 122 -0.32 5.97 -17.35
CA ASP A 122 -1.00 7.24 -17.64
C ASP A 122 0.02 8.38 -17.50
N PRO A 123 0.07 9.34 -18.43
CA PRO A 123 1.06 10.42 -18.39
C PRO A 123 1.08 11.21 -17.06
N ARG A 124 -0.05 11.34 -16.36
CA ARG A 124 -0.15 12.02 -15.06
C ARG A 124 0.47 11.20 -13.94
N VAL A 125 0.27 9.87 -13.96
CA VAL A 125 0.89 8.93 -13.01
C VAL A 125 2.40 8.89 -13.22
N MET A 126 2.84 8.80 -14.48
CA MET A 126 4.27 8.85 -14.84
C MET A 126 4.93 10.17 -14.41
N ASN A 127 4.20 11.29 -14.54
CA ASN A 127 4.67 12.58 -14.04
C ASN A 127 4.82 12.59 -12.51
N LEU A 128 3.83 12.06 -11.76
CA LEU A 128 3.95 11.93 -10.30
C LEU A 128 5.17 11.10 -9.91
N PHE A 129 5.37 9.94 -10.54
CA PHE A 129 6.52 9.07 -10.25
C PHE A 129 7.86 9.74 -10.56
N ALA A 130 7.95 10.51 -11.66
CA ALA A 130 9.15 11.28 -11.97
C ALA A 130 9.49 12.30 -10.87
N HIS A 131 8.47 12.97 -10.32
CA HIS A 131 8.64 13.88 -9.19
C HIS A 131 8.97 13.16 -7.88
N CYS A 132 8.38 11.98 -7.62
CA CYS A 132 8.71 11.14 -6.46
C CYS A 132 10.18 10.68 -6.52
N GLU A 133 10.65 10.21 -7.69
CA GLU A 133 12.06 9.85 -7.88
C GLU A 133 13.00 11.04 -7.66
N ALA A 134 12.67 12.20 -8.24
CA ALA A 134 13.47 13.41 -8.09
C ALA A 134 13.54 13.94 -6.64
N CYS A 135 12.50 13.69 -5.85
CA CYS A 135 12.42 14.08 -4.45
C CYS A 135 12.88 12.98 -3.48
N ASP A 136 13.29 11.80 -3.99
CA ASP A 136 13.65 10.65 -3.16
C ASP A 136 12.54 10.30 -2.16
N MET A 137 11.34 10.06 -2.68
CA MET A 137 10.14 9.69 -1.93
C MET A 137 9.61 8.35 -2.45
N PRO A 138 9.78 7.26 -1.70
CA PRO A 138 9.23 5.96 -2.07
C PRO A 138 7.70 6.01 -2.24
N VAL A 139 7.17 5.10 -3.05
CA VAL A 139 5.75 5.06 -3.38
C VAL A 139 5.15 3.73 -2.98
N ILE A 140 4.03 3.74 -2.23
CA ILE A 140 3.15 2.58 -2.06
C ILE A 140 1.93 2.75 -2.97
N PHE A 141 1.51 1.66 -3.62
CA PHE A 141 0.40 1.68 -4.57
C PHE A 141 -0.55 0.52 -4.40
N HIS A 142 -1.82 0.78 -4.65
CA HIS A 142 -2.88 -0.21 -4.82
C HIS A 142 -3.07 -0.56 -6.29
N ILE A 143 -3.35 -1.82 -6.63
CA ILE A 143 -3.76 -2.23 -7.97
C ILE A 143 -5.27 -2.48 -7.97
N GLY A 144 -6.00 -1.67 -8.75
CA GLY A 144 -7.42 -1.82 -9.02
C GLY A 144 -7.72 -2.72 -10.21
N SER A 145 -9.00 -3.10 -10.36
CA SER A 145 -9.47 -4.04 -11.37
C SER A 145 -9.62 -3.44 -12.75
N PHE A 146 -10.34 -2.34 -12.85
CA PHE A 146 -10.74 -1.77 -14.14
C PHE A 146 -10.65 -0.26 -14.12
N PRO A 147 -10.42 0.37 -15.27
CA PRO A 147 -10.77 1.77 -15.40
C PRO A 147 -12.29 1.89 -15.20
N TYR A 148 -12.68 2.77 -14.25
CA TYR A 148 -14.07 3.05 -13.86
C TYR A 148 -14.75 1.98 -12.98
N GLY A 149 -14.89 2.28 -11.72
CA GLY A 149 -15.69 1.51 -10.76
C GLY A 149 -14.93 0.74 -9.70
N ASP A 150 -13.65 1.00 -9.58
CA ASP A 150 -12.77 0.46 -8.55
C ASP A 150 -11.73 1.52 -8.14
N TYR A 151 -10.95 1.28 -7.09
CA TYR A 151 -9.82 2.13 -6.70
C TYR A 151 -8.49 1.40 -6.95
N GLY A 152 -7.43 2.18 -7.12
CA GLY A 152 -6.09 1.68 -7.40
C GLY A 152 -5.64 1.88 -8.86
N LEU A 153 -4.33 1.83 -9.06
CA LEU A 153 -3.72 1.91 -10.39
C LEU A 153 -4.06 0.65 -11.21
N VAL A 154 -4.34 0.84 -12.48
CA VAL A 154 -4.81 -0.24 -13.36
C VAL A 154 -3.64 -0.86 -14.12
N ASP A 155 -3.57 -2.19 -14.09
CA ASP A 155 -2.66 -2.99 -14.90
C ASP A 155 -3.36 -4.26 -15.43
N GLU A 156 -2.88 -4.79 -16.53
CA GLU A 156 -3.31 -6.06 -17.08
C GLU A 156 -2.69 -7.24 -16.33
N LEU A 157 -3.21 -8.44 -16.56
CA LEU A 157 -2.62 -9.69 -16.06
C LEU A 157 -1.11 -9.75 -16.41
N HIS A 158 -0.31 -10.19 -15.48
CA HIS A 158 1.17 -10.22 -15.51
C HIS A 158 1.86 -8.86 -15.45
N LEU A 159 1.16 -7.81 -15.00
CA LEU A 159 1.72 -6.51 -14.60
C LEU A 159 2.68 -5.86 -15.63
N PRO A 160 2.31 -5.79 -16.93
CA PRO A 160 3.22 -5.24 -17.95
C PRO A 160 3.48 -3.75 -17.78
N ARG A 161 2.50 -2.97 -17.26
CA ARG A 161 2.67 -1.53 -17.04
C ARG A 161 3.49 -1.25 -15.79
N LEU A 162 3.30 -2.01 -14.71
CA LEU A 162 4.18 -1.94 -13.55
C LEU A 162 5.64 -2.22 -13.94
N GLU A 163 5.87 -3.27 -14.76
CA GLU A 163 7.22 -3.55 -15.25
C GLU A 163 7.82 -2.38 -16.04
N LYS A 164 7.02 -1.73 -16.90
CA LYS A 164 7.44 -0.52 -17.63
C LYS A 164 7.83 0.61 -16.66
N VAL A 165 7.04 0.82 -15.62
CA VAL A 165 7.27 1.84 -14.58
C VAL A 165 8.56 1.56 -13.81
N LEU A 166 8.75 0.32 -13.32
CA LEU A 166 9.97 -0.10 -12.61
C LEU A 166 11.23 0.13 -13.44
N LYS A 167 11.15 -0.14 -14.74
CA LYS A 167 12.25 0.09 -15.68
C LYS A 167 12.52 1.57 -15.94
N THR A 168 11.46 2.40 -15.96
CA THR A 168 11.54 3.83 -16.26
C THR A 168 12.12 4.62 -15.09
N PHE A 169 11.80 4.22 -13.86
CA PHE A 169 12.20 4.89 -12.62
C PHE A 169 13.06 3.97 -11.73
N PRO A 170 14.30 3.66 -12.14
CA PRO A 170 15.13 2.66 -11.45
C PRO A 170 15.63 3.10 -10.06
N LYS A 171 15.51 4.39 -9.72
CA LYS A 171 15.90 4.93 -8.42
C LYS A 171 14.71 5.12 -7.48
N LEU A 172 13.49 5.04 -7.98
CA LEU A 172 12.29 5.14 -7.16
C LEU A 172 11.96 3.77 -6.56
N MET A 173 11.88 3.70 -5.24
CA MET A 173 11.39 2.50 -4.56
C MET A 173 9.87 2.44 -4.68
N PHE A 174 9.36 1.30 -5.13
CA PHE A 174 7.94 0.98 -5.19
C PHE A 174 7.60 -0.11 -4.20
N LEU A 175 6.50 0.06 -3.47
CA LEU A 175 5.94 -0.89 -2.52
C LEU A 175 4.63 -1.42 -3.10
N GLY A 176 4.64 -2.68 -3.54
CA GLY A 176 3.47 -3.32 -4.12
C GLY A 176 2.51 -3.80 -3.06
N HIS A 177 1.25 -3.45 -3.22
CA HIS A 177 0.15 -3.78 -2.34
C HIS A 177 -1.11 -4.12 -3.14
N SER A 178 -2.08 -4.76 -2.56
CA SER A 178 -3.42 -5.15 -3.00
C SER A 178 -3.62 -6.63 -3.31
N GLN A 179 -4.89 -7.03 -3.42
CA GLN A 179 -5.29 -8.37 -3.83
C GLN A 179 -4.72 -8.74 -5.20
N LYS A 180 -4.86 -7.85 -6.19
CA LYS A 180 -4.36 -8.10 -7.56
C LYS A 180 -2.85 -8.20 -7.64
N PHE A 181 -2.13 -7.38 -6.88
CA PHE A 181 -0.67 -7.50 -6.78
C PHE A 181 -0.27 -8.86 -6.23
N TRP A 182 -0.87 -9.25 -5.09
CA TRP A 182 -0.52 -10.49 -4.41
C TRP A 182 -1.04 -11.74 -5.11
N ALA A 183 -2.12 -11.67 -5.88
CA ALA A 183 -2.58 -12.80 -6.70
C ALA A 183 -1.52 -13.20 -7.74
N GLU A 184 -0.77 -12.25 -8.28
CA GLU A 184 0.32 -12.45 -9.26
C GLU A 184 1.56 -13.18 -8.68
N ILE A 185 1.52 -13.65 -7.43
CA ILE A 185 2.59 -14.47 -6.84
C ILE A 185 2.61 -15.89 -7.42
N SER A 186 1.52 -16.35 -8.03
CA SER A 186 1.35 -17.68 -8.62
C SER A 186 1.37 -17.65 -10.13
N GLY A 187 2.09 -18.60 -10.74
CA GLY A 187 2.26 -18.66 -12.20
C GLY A 187 1.06 -19.20 -12.97
N ASP A 188 0.07 -19.76 -12.29
CA ASP A 188 -1.18 -20.30 -12.87
C ASP A 188 -2.36 -19.33 -12.75
N LEU A 189 -2.11 -18.08 -12.34
CA LEU A 189 -3.14 -17.07 -12.17
C LEU A 189 -3.88 -16.78 -13.49
N THR A 190 -5.20 -16.72 -13.44
CA THR A 190 -6.06 -16.28 -14.52
C THR A 190 -6.67 -14.91 -14.22
N GLU A 191 -7.22 -14.22 -15.23
CA GLU A 191 -7.88 -12.93 -15.02
C GLU A 191 -9.11 -13.05 -14.10
N GLU A 192 -9.79 -14.20 -14.12
CA GLU A 192 -10.97 -14.46 -13.29
C GLU A 192 -10.62 -14.60 -11.81
N ASP A 193 -9.41 -15.09 -11.50
CA ASP A 193 -8.94 -15.32 -10.11
C ASP A 193 -8.26 -14.10 -9.49
N ARG A 194 -7.98 -13.07 -10.27
CA ARG A 194 -7.19 -11.90 -9.86
C ARG A 194 -7.84 -11.03 -8.79
N ASP A 195 -9.18 -10.99 -8.75
CA ASP A 195 -9.96 -10.16 -7.81
C ASP A 195 -10.19 -10.83 -6.46
N GLY A 196 -9.64 -12.03 -6.23
CA GLY A 196 -9.92 -12.84 -5.06
C GLY A 196 -8.72 -13.13 -4.19
N TYR A 197 -8.93 -14.10 -3.34
CA TYR A 197 -7.91 -14.74 -2.51
C TYR A 197 -7.72 -16.17 -3.03
N PRO A 198 -6.82 -16.40 -4.01
CA PRO A 198 -6.60 -17.73 -4.55
C PRO A 198 -6.24 -18.73 -3.46
N THR A 199 -6.75 -19.96 -3.57
CA THR A 199 -6.52 -21.05 -2.62
C THR A 199 -5.62 -22.12 -3.23
N GLY A 200 -4.98 -22.94 -2.38
CA GLY A 200 -4.09 -24.01 -2.84
C GLY A 200 -2.65 -23.58 -3.03
N PRO A 201 -1.79 -24.49 -3.53
CA PRO A 201 -0.36 -24.25 -3.68
C PRO A 201 -0.05 -23.10 -4.63
N VAL A 202 1.12 -22.47 -4.45
CA VAL A 202 1.63 -21.44 -5.35
C VAL A 202 2.37 -22.09 -6.52
N ALA A 203 1.87 -21.93 -7.73
CA ALA A 203 2.52 -22.44 -8.92
C ALA A 203 3.80 -21.66 -9.26
N PRO A 204 4.88 -22.34 -9.71
CA PRO A 204 6.10 -21.66 -10.14
C PRO A 204 5.86 -20.69 -11.30
N GLY A 205 6.68 -19.64 -11.37
CA GLY A 205 6.59 -18.64 -12.43
C GLY A 205 5.67 -17.45 -12.11
N GLY A 206 5.34 -17.23 -10.84
CA GLY A 206 4.57 -16.08 -10.41
C GLY A 206 5.25 -14.76 -10.75
N ARG A 207 4.45 -13.82 -11.26
CA ARG A 207 4.95 -12.57 -11.82
C ARG A 207 5.60 -11.65 -10.79
N VAL A 208 5.05 -11.59 -9.58
CA VAL A 208 5.65 -10.83 -8.47
C VAL A 208 7.05 -11.33 -8.16
N VAL A 209 7.26 -12.65 -8.12
CA VAL A 209 8.58 -13.27 -7.88
C VAL A 209 9.58 -12.91 -9.00
N GLU A 210 9.14 -12.98 -10.26
CA GLU A 210 9.97 -12.61 -11.41
C GLU A 210 10.38 -11.12 -11.36
N LEU A 211 9.43 -10.22 -11.07
CA LEU A 211 9.68 -8.78 -10.97
C LEU A 211 10.62 -8.46 -9.81
N LEU A 212 10.44 -9.08 -8.65
CA LEU A 212 11.34 -8.92 -7.50
C LEU A 212 12.78 -9.35 -7.84
N ARG A 213 12.97 -10.46 -8.54
CA ARG A 213 14.30 -10.91 -8.97
C ARG A 213 14.95 -9.98 -9.99
N LYS A 214 14.13 -9.34 -10.83
CA LYS A 214 14.59 -8.52 -11.95
C LYS A 214 14.82 -7.06 -11.57
N TYR A 215 14.00 -6.51 -10.69
CA TYR A 215 13.97 -5.09 -10.37
C TYR A 215 14.25 -4.84 -8.89
N PRO A 216 15.44 -4.34 -8.53
CA PRO A 216 15.81 -4.09 -7.13
C PRO A 216 15.01 -2.96 -6.48
N ASN A 217 14.34 -2.14 -7.27
CA ASN A 217 13.49 -1.04 -6.82
C ASN A 217 12.03 -1.43 -6.55
N LEU A 218 11.66 -2.71 -6.74
CA LEU A 218 10.39 -3.24 -6.27
C LEU A 218 10.57 -3.84 -4.88
N CYS A 219 9.74 -3.41 -3.95
CA CYS A 219 9.53 -3.97 -2.62
C CYS A 219 8.06 -4.37 -2.47
N CYS A 220 7.72 -5.08 -1.42
CA CYS A 220 6.35 -5.52 -1.17
C CYS A 220 5.90 -5.11 0.22
N ASP A 221 4.65 -4.69 0.31
CA ASP A 221 3.90 -4.51 1.52
C ASP A 221 3.03 -5.74 1.78
N LEU A 222 3.33 -6.45 2.87
CA LEU A 222 2.64 -7.69 3.26
C LEU A 222 1.29 -7.45 3.94
N SER A 223 0.82 -6.22 3.96
CA SER A 223 -0.41 -5.84 4.67
C SER A 223 -1.68 -6.49 4.09
N ALA A 224 -2.77 -6.34 4.82
CA ALA A 224 -4.08 -6.93 4.54
C ALA A 224 -4.12 -8.47 4.50
N GLY A 225 -5.31 -9.00 4.30
CA GLY A 225 -5.50 -10.43 4.05
C GLY A 225 -4.86 -10.92 2.76
N SER A 226 -4.57 -10.03 1.81
CA SER A 226 -3.96 -10.38 0.52
C SER A 226 -2.49 -10.78 0.67
N GLY A 227 -1.70 -10.01 1.42
CA GLY A 227 -0.33 -10.37 1.75
C GLY A 227 -0.24 -11.62 2.63
N GLU A 228 -1.12 -11.73 3.64
CA GLU A 228 -1.23 -12.95 4.44
C GLU A 228 -1.54 -14.17 3.58
N ASN A 229 -2.55 -14.08 2.69
CA ASN A 229 -2.94 -15.17 1.81
C ASN A 229 -1.79 -15.61 0.90
N ALA A 230 -1.04 -14.67 0.33
CA ALA A 230 0.05 -14.95 -0.60
C ALA A 230 1.12 -15.88 -0.01
N ILE A 231 1.46 -15.69 1.27
CA ILE A 231 2.52 -16.47 1.95
C ILE A 231 1.99 -17.62 2.79
N ARG A 232 0.74 -17.55 3.26
CA ARG A 232 0.19 -18.53 4.20
C ARG A 232 -0.52 -19.72 3.52
N ARG A 233 -1.10 -19.50 2.33
CA ARG A 233 -1.84 -20.54 1.61
C ARG A 233 -0.97 -21.73 1.19
N ASP A 234 0.33 -21.50 1.03
CA ASP A 234 1.35 -22.51 0.75
C ASP A 234 2.58 -22.24 1.66
N PRO A 235 2.65 -22.85 2.84
CA PRO A 235 3.71 -22.55 3.81
C PRO A 235 5.13 -22.86 3.33
N GLU A 236 5.32 -23.89 2.50
CA GLU A 236 6.63 -24.26 1.96
C GLU A 236 7.13 -23.15 1.03
N PHE A 237 6.28 -22.71 0.13
CA PHE A 237 6.57 -21.56 -0.72
C PHE A 237 6.75 -20.29 0.09
N GLY A 238 5.84 -20.01 1.03
CA GLY A 238 5.83 -18.77 1.83
C GLY A 238 7.11 -18.58 2.62
N TYR A 239 7.62 -19.62 3.28
CA TYR A 239 8.90 -19.54 4.00
C TYR A 239 10.07 -19.28 3.05
N ALA A 240 10.14 -19.99 1.93
CA ALA A 240 11.18 -19.77 0.93
C ALA A 240 11.14 -18.34 0.34
N PHE A 241 9.94 -17.82 0.10
CA PHE A 241 9.72 -16.46 -0.37
C PHE A 241 10.18 -15.41 0.66
N LEU A 242 9.81 -15.59 1.93
CA LEU A 242 10.23 -14.71 3.02
C LEU A 242 11.76 -14.70 3.18
N GLU A 243 12.41 -15.86 3.10
CA GLU A 243 13.89 -15.96 3.17
C GLU A 243 14.57 -15.30 1.96
N GLU A 244 14.07 -15.53 0.72
CA GLU A 244 14.68 -14.99 -0.50
C GLU A 244 14.59 -13.47 -0.57
N PHE A 245 13.48 -12.89 -0.12
CA PHE A 245 13.19 -11.47 -0.30
C PHE A 245 13.15 -10.65 0.99
N GLN A 246 13.64 -11.17 2.12
CA GLN A 246 13.56 -10.55 3.45
C GLN A 246 13.96 -9.07 3.50
N ASP A 247 14.91 -8.64 2.67
CA ASP A 247 15.39 -7.26 2.62
C ASP A 247 14.45 -6.30 1.84
N ARG A 248 13.36 -6.83 1.25
CA ARG A 248 12.42 -6.09 0.42
C ARG A 248 10.96 -6.35 0.77
N LEU A 249 10.71 -7.08 1.85
CA LEU A 249 9.37 -7.32 2.37
C LEU A 249 9.17 -6.49 3.62
N TYR A 250 8.08 -5.75 3.66
CA TYR A 250 7.73 -4.90 4.78
C TYR A 250 6.46 -5.41 5.43
N PHE A 251 6.49 -5.46 6.76
CA PHE A 251 5.31 -5.79 7.54
C PHE A 251 4.34 -4.61 7.52
N GLY A 252 3.07 -4.88 7.22
CA GLY A 252 1.98 -3.93 7.30
C GLY A 252 0.71 -4.61 7.80
N THR A 253 -0.24 -3.84 8.29
CA THR A 253 -1.54 -4.37 8.74
C THR A 253 -2.68 -4.03 7.80
N ASP A 254 -2.67 -2.85 7.22
CA ASP A 254 -3.82 -2.26 6.54
C ASP A 254 -5.04 -2.13 7.48
N ILE A 255 -4.78 -1.89 8.78
CA ILE A 255 -5.86 -1.59 9.71
C ILE A 255 -6.54 -0.30 9.27
N CYS A 256 -7.80 -0.40 8.90
CA CYS A 256 -8.65 0.72 8.50
C CYS A 256 -9.95 0.79 9.33
N ALA A 257 -10.22 -0.22 10.18
CA ALA A 257 -11.39 -0.25 11.05
C ALA A 257 -11.06 -0.90 12.40
N PRO A 258 -11.76 -0.52 13.49
CA PRO A 258 -11.46 -0.99 14.84
C PRO A 258 -11.74 -2.49 15.08
N HIS A 259 -12.34 -3.17 14.10
CA HIS A 259 -12.66 -4.60 14.15
C HIS A 259 -11.85 -5.44 13.18
N ASN A 260 -10.84 -4.87 12.48
CA ASN A 260 -9.98 -5.65 11.59
C ASN A 260 -9.23 -6.74 12.37
N GLU A 261 -9.22 -7.94 11.81
CA GLU A 261 -8.45 -9.08 12.32
C GLU A 261 -7.11 -9.18 11.61
N MET A 262 -6.03 -9.34 12.39
CA MET A 262 -4.64 -9.31 11.88
C MET A 262 -4.00 -10.68 11.98
N GLY A 263 -4.36 -11.58 11.04
CA GLY A 263 -3.82 -12.93 10.98
C GLY A 263 -2.33 -12.97 10.71
N LEU A 264 -1.84 -12.12 9.80
CA LEU A 264 -0.42 -12.04 9.44
C LEU A 264 0.48 -11.74 10.64
N SER A 265 0.09 -10.81 11.52
CA SER A 265 0.89 -10.47 12.70
C SER A 265 1.14 -11.69 13.58
N LYS A 266 0.10 -12.50 13.76
CA LYS A 266 0.18 -13.75 14.55
C LYS A 266 0.96 -14.85 13.83
N TYR A 267 0.92 -14.88 12.50
CA TYR A 267 1.63 -15.86 11.69
C TYR A 267 3.15 -15.63 11.70
N LEU A 268 3.58 -14.36 11.78
CA LEU A 268 5.00 -13.99 11.80
C LEU A 268 5.64 -14.05 13.21
N ASP A 269 4.86 -14.21 14.29
CA ASP A 269 5.34 -14.38 15.67
C ASP A 269 5.82 -15.81 15.95
#